data_99b504450c1fcbe5ce9d765412b0b712
#
_entry.id   99b504450c1fcbe5ce9d765412b0b712
#
_cell.length_a   1.000
_cell.length_b   1.000
_cell.length_c   1.000
_cell.angle_alpha   90.00
_cell.angle_beta   90.00
_cell.angle_gamma   90.00
#
_symmetry.space_group_name_H-M   'P 1'
#
loop_
_entity.id
_entity.type
_entity.pdbx_description
1 polymer ?
#
loop_
_entity_poly.entity_id
_entity_poly.type
_entity_poly.pdbx_seq_one_letter_code
_entity_poly.pdbx_strand_id
1 'polypeptide(L)'
;MREAFEQEAKQINKPRLMVTAAVAAGISNIQSGYEIPQLSQYLDYIHVMTYDLHGSWEGYTGENSPLYKYPTDTGSNAYLNVDYAMNYWKDNGAPAEKLIVGFPAYGHTFILSDPSNHGIGAPTSGPGPAGPYTRQSGFWAYYEICTFLKNGATEVWEAPEDVPYAYKGNEWLGYDNTKSFKIKADWLKKNNFGGAMVWAIDLDDFTGTFCNQGKFPLITTLKDALGLQSASCKAPAQPIAPITEAPSKGSGSGSGSSGGSSGSSSGGSPSGSGFCANRASGLYPDPTDKNAFYNCVNGQTFTQHCQAGLVFDASCSCCNW
;
A
#
# COMPACT_ATOMS: atom_id res chain seq x y z
N MET A 1 -4.09 18.22 13.92
CA MET A 1 -4.85 16.94 14.02
C MET A 1 -4.79 16.37 15.41
N ARG A 2 -3.63 16.07 15.99
CA ARG A 2 -3.51 15.43 17.31
C ARG A 2 -4.27 16.17 18.40
N GLU A 3 -4.08 17.49 18.54
CA GLU A 3 -4.76 18.33 19.52
C GLU A 3 -6.29 18.31 19.33
N ALA A 4 -6.77 18.33 18.08
CA ALA A 4 -8.20 18.26 17.80
C ALA A 4 -8.81 16.93 18.28
N PHE A 5 -8.12 15.80 18.05
CA PHE A 5 -8.55 14.48 18.52
C PHE A 5 -8.52 14.37 20.04
N GLU A 6 -7.57 15.03 20.70
CA GLU A 6 -7.51 15.09 22.17
C GLU A 6 -8.64 15.92 22.76
N GLN A 7 -8.98 17.04 22.12
CA GLN A 7 -10.12 17.88 22.54
C GLN A 7 -11.46 17.15 22.35
N GLU A 8 -11.64 16.51 21.18
CA GLU A 8 -12.85 15.72 20.90
C GLU A 8 -13.01 14.60 21.95
N ALA A 9 -11.97 13.82 22.18
CA ALA A 9 -11.99 12.72 23.15
C ALA A 9 -12.42 13.16 24.54
N LYS A 10 -11.96 14.34 24.98
CA LYS A 10 -12.40 14.95 26.28
C LYS A 10 -13.84 15.36 26.25
N GLN A 11 -14.33 15.97 25.16
CA GLN A 11 -15.71 16.44 25.03
C GLN A 11 -16.73 15.30 25.01
N ILE A 12 -16.41 14.20 24.31
CA ILE A 12 -17.31 13.05 24.14
C ILE A 12 -17.05 11.91 25.13
N ASN A 13 -16.07 12.07 26.02
CA ASN A 13 -15.62 11.06 27.00
C ASN A 13 -15.36 9.67 26.35
N LYS A 14 -14.62 9.64 25.25
CA LYS A 14 -14.22 8.43 24.53
C LYS A 14 -12.70 8.39 24.30
N PRO A 15 -12.13 7.21 24.00
CA PRO A 15 -10.74 7.13 23.59
C PRO A 15 -10.45 8.02 22.37
N ARG A 16 -9.28 8.67 22.38
CA ARG A 16 -8.83 9.50 21.27
C ARG A 16 -8.59 8.66 20.01
N LEU A 17 -8.88 9.22 18.86
CA LEU A 17 -8.47 8.64 17.57
C LEU A 17 -6.95 8.60 17.46
N MET A 18 -6.44 7.52 16.86
CA MET A 18 -5.00 7.38 16.57
C MET A 18 -4.61 8.22 15.36
N VAL A 19 -3.36 8.69 15.37
CA VAL A 19 -2.73 9.35 14.23
C VAL A 19 -1.52 8.51 13.83
N THR A 20 -1.52 7.95 12.63
CA THR A 20 -0.41 7.16 12.10
C THR A 20 0.03 7.70 10.74
N ALA A 21 1.24 7.39 10.31
CA ALA A 21 1.73 7.76 9.00
C ALA A 21 2.56 6.64 8.39
N ALA A 22 2.40 6.41 7.09
CA ALA A 22 3.34 5.65 6.29
C ALA A 22 4.48 6.57 5.87
N VAL A 23 5.72 6.13 6.07
CA VAL A 23 6.93 6.96 5.90
C VAL A 23 7.98 6.24 5.07
N ALA A 24 8.87 7.02 4.45
CA ALA A 24 9.92 6.51 3.58
C ALA A 24 10.97 5.67 4.34
N ALA A 25 11.54 4.68 3.63
CA ALA A 25 12.70 3.90 4.06
C ALA A 25 14.01 4.38 3.42
N GLY A 26 13.96 5.00 2.25
CA GLY A 26 15.16 5.55 1.59
C GLY A 26 15.74 6.74 2.35
N ILE A 27 17.03 6.68 2.68
CA ILE A 27 17.69 7.64 3.57
C ILE A 27 17.63 9.08 3.07
N SER A 28 17.80 9.31 1.77
CA SER A 28 17.71 10.64 1.18
C SER A 28 16.32 11.26 1.37
N ASN A 29 15.28 10.46 1.22
CA ASN A 29 13.90 10.89 1.42
C ASN A 29 13.61 11.15 2.91
N ILE A 30 14.18 10.32 3.79
CA ILE A 30 14.02 10.52 5.24
C ILE A 30 14.67 11.84 5.64
N GLN A 31 15.91 12.08 5.24
CA GLN A 31 16.67 13.30 5.59
C GLN A 31 16.04 14.57 5.08
N SER A 32 15.45 14.54 3.88
CA SER A 32 14.86 15.72 3.26
C SER A 32 13.40 15.98 3.65
N GLY A 33 12.68 14.94 4.09
CA GLY A 33 11.22 15.02 4.22
C GLY A 33 10.66 14.88 5.63
N TYR A 34 11.47 14.48 6.63
CA TYR A 34 10.93 14.13 7.95
C TYR A 34 11.72 14.73 9.11
N GLU A 35 11.03 15.42 9.98
CA GLU A 35 11.55 15.85 11.30
C GLU A 35 11.23 14.76 12.32
N ILE A 36 12.08 13.73 12.39
CA ILE A 36 11.80 12.49 13.13
C ILE A 36 11.44 12.72 14.59
N PRO A 37 12.17 13.54 15.38
CA PRO A 37 11.83 13.76 16.79
C PRO A 37 10.46 14.41 16.98
N GLN A 38 10.10 15.38 16.14
CA GLN A 38 8.83 16.07 16.22
C GLN A 38 7.67 15.17 15.79
N LEU A 39 7.81 14.44 14.67
CA LEU A 39 6.81 13.48 14.21
C LEU A 39 6.52 12.41 15.25
N SER A 40 7.56 11.93 15.93
CA SER A 40 7.45 10.89 16.95
C SER A 40 6.64 11.31 18.18
N GLN A 41 6.53 12.60 18.44
CA GLN A 41 5.68 13.14 19.51
C GLN A 41 4.19 13.09 19.15
N TYR A 42 3.86 13.30 17.88
CA TYR A 42 2.47 13.43 17.42
C TYR A 42 1.86 12.14 16.88
N LEU A 43 2.68 11.24 16.33
CA LEU A 43 2.22 9.98 15.79
C LEU A 43 2.11 8.90 16.88
N ASP A 44 1.07 8.09 16.80
CA ASP A 44 0.90 6.91 17.63
C ASP A 44 1.77 5.76 17.09
N TYR A 45 1.78 5.57 15.74
CA TYR A 45 2.64 4.63 15.05
C TYR A 45 3.21 5.23 13.77
N ILE A 46 4.42 4.80 13.44
CA ILE A 46 5.21 5.21 12.27
C ILE A 46 5.43 3.96 11.42
N HIS A 47 4.71 3.83 10.31
CA HIS A 47 4.79 2.68 9.41
C HIS A 47 5.88 2.92 8.38
N VAL A 48 7.05 2.33 8.58
CA VAL A 48 8.15 2.48 7.63
C VAL A 48 7.94 1.56 6.44
N MET A 49 7.86 2.13 5.24
CA MET A 49 7.69 1.41 3.98
C MET A 49 9.03 0.77 3.56
N THR A 50 9.43 -0.29 4.26
CA THR A 50 10.68 -1.03 4.08
C THR A 50 10.59 -2.00 2.90
N TYR A 51 10.14 -1.51 1.77
CA TYR A 51 10.02 -2.19 0.48
C TYR A 51 10.22 -1.16 -0.64
N ASP A 52 10.19 -1.61 -1.91
CA ASP A 52 10.58 -0.81 -3.09
C ASP A 52 12.02 -0.28 -2.97
N LEU A 53 12.89 -1.05 -2.31
CA LEU A 53 14.27 -0.66 -2.09
C LEU A 53 15.10 -0.83 -3.37
N HIS A 54 14.78 -1.84 -4.19
CA HIS A 54 15.33 -2.06 -5.53
C HIS A 54 14.21 -2.35 -6.54
N GLY A 55 14.45 -1.99 -7.80
CA GLY A 55 13.50 -2.22 -8.88
C GLY A 55 14.10 -1.94 -10.26
N SER A 56 13.34 -2.19 -11.32
CA SER A 56 13.81 -2.11 -12.71
C SER A 56 14.28 -0.72 -13.15
N TRP A 57 14.01 0.31 -12.38
CA TRP A 57 14.51 1.68 -12.60
C TRP A 57 16.02 1.82 -12.42
N GLU A 58 16.69 0.85 -11.78
CA GLU A 58 18.12 0.88 -11.51
C GLU A 58 18.96 0.29 -12.65
N GLY A 59 18.35 -0.54 -13.54
CA GLY A 59 19.04 -1.20 -14.65
C GLY A 59 19.84 -2.46 -14.26
N TYR A 60 19.68 -2.94 -13.04
CA TYR A 60 20.25 -4.19 -12.53
C TYR A 60 19.27 -4.87 -11.55
N THR A 61 19.47 -6.16 -11.29
CA THR A 61 18.66 -6.94 -10.36
C THR A 61 18.96 -6.56 -8.92
N GLY A 62 17.91 -6.52 -8.10
CA GLY A 62 18.01 -6.29 -6.66
C GLY A 62 16.73 -6.70 -5.95
N GLU A 63 16.81 -6.98 -4.67
CA GLU A 63 15.70 -7.44 -3.85
C GLU A 63 14.73 -6.31 -3.48
N ASN A 64 13.43 -6.58 -3.55
CA ASN A 64 12.40 -5.62 -3.19
C ASN A 64 12.53 -5.11 -1.75
N SER A 65 12.83 -6.03 -0.81
CA SER A 65 12.87 -5.75 0.62
C SER A 65 13.92 -6.61 1.33
N PRO A 66 15.22 -6.44 1.01
CA PRO A 66 16.28 -7.23 1.67
C PRO A 66 16.36 -6.89 3.16
N LEU A 67 16.52 -7.91 4.03
CA LEU A 67 16.67 -7.64 5.45
C LEU A 67 17.98 -6.94 5.76
N TYR A 68 19.07 -7.38 5.15
CA TYR A 68 20.41 -6.82 5.29
C TYR A 68 20.97 -6.42 3.92
N LYS A 69 22.05 -5.64 3.92
CA LYS A 69 22.74 -5.25 2.70
C LYS A 69 23.43 -6.45 2.04
N TYR A 70 23.48 -6.46 0.72
CA TYR A 70 24.31 -7.39 -0.01
C TYR A 70 25.81 -7.12 0.23
N PRO A 71 26.70 -8.14 0.29
CA PRO A 71 28.11 -7.95 0.66
C PRO A 71 28.89 -6.97 -0.23
N THR A 72 28.52 -6.87 -1.50
CA THR A 72 29.18 -5.95 -2.46
C THR A 72 28.54 -4.57 -2.53
N ASP A 73 27.45 -4.32 -1.80
CA ASP A 73 26.79 -3.02 -1.80
C ASP A 73 27.68 -1.95 -1.20
N THR A 74 27.83 -0.87 -1.93
CA THR A 74 28.65 0.29 -1.56
C THR A 74 27.88 1.59 -1.79
N GLY A 75 28.37 2.69 -1.22
CA GLY A 75 27.73 3.99 -1.36
C GLY A 75 26.28 3.98 -0.88
N SER A 76 25.35 4.52 -1.67
CA SER A 76 23.93 4.61 -1.32
C SER A 76 23.24 3.25 -1.22
N ASN A 77 23.69 2.26 -1.98
CA ASN A 77 23.07 0.93 -1.99
C ASN A 77 23.25 0.20 -0.65
N ALA A 78 24.34 0.46 0.07
CA ALA A 78 24.56 -0.10 1.41
C ALA A 78 23.46 0.27 2.42
N TYR A 79 22.61 1.24 2.11
CA TYR A 79 21.52 1.73 2.96
C TYR A 79 20.14 1.20 2.54
N LEU A 80 20.04 0.52 1.38
CA LEU A 80 18.78 0.03 0.82
C LEU A 80 18.41 -1.35 1.40
N ASN A 81 18.20 -1.41 2.70
CA ASN A 81 17.76 -2.62 3.38
C ASN A 81 16.93 -2.28 4.63
N VAL A 82 16.16 -3.27 5.09
CA VAL A 82 15.21 -3.12 6.20
C VAL A 82 15.94 -2.76 7.50
N ASP A 83 17.04 -3.46 7.81
CA ASP A 83 17.81 -3.25 9.05
C ASP A 83 18.32 -1.81 9.15
N TYR A 84 18.92 -1.31 8.07
CA TYR A 84 19.44 0.06 8.06
C TYR A 84 18.32 1.10 8.18
N ALA A 85 17.25 0.97 7.40
CA ALA A 85 16.16 1.93 7.41
C ALA A 85 15.48 2.03 8.80
N MET A 86 15.19 0.89 9.40
CA MET A 86 14.54 0.85 10.72
C MET A 86 15.43 1.40 11.84
N ASN A 87 16.71 1.02 11.84
CA ASN A 87 17.67 1.57 12.81
C ASN A 87 17.90 3.07 12.58
N TYR A 88 17.91 3.54 11.31
CA TYR A 88 18.02 4.96 11.02
C TYR A 88 16.88 5.78 11.65
N TRP A 89 15.63 5.34 11.51
CA TRP A 89 14.48 5.97 12.17
C TRP A 89 14.62 5.99 13.69
N LYS A 90 15.00 4.86 14.28
CA LYS A 90 15.21 4.72 15.73
C LYS A 90 16.32 5.62 16.25
N ASP A 91 17.50 5.58 15.62
CA ASP A 91 18.70 6.29 16.07
C ASP A 91 18.56 7.82 15.90
N ASN A 92 17.65 8.27 15.03
CA ASN A 92 17.32 9.69 14.86
C ASN A 92 16.12 10.15 15.70
N GLY A 93 15.66 9.35 16.66
CA GLY A 93 14.76 9.80 17.73
C GLY A 93 13.33 9.26 17.66
N ALA A 94 13.02 8.30 16.79
CA ALA A 94 11.75 7.60 16.84
C ALA A 94 11.80 6.46 17.87
N PRO A 95 10.86 6.40 18.85
CA PRO A 95 10.79 5.29 19.78
C PRO A 95 10.55 3.96 19.06
N ALA A 96 11.32 2.92 19.37
CA ALA A 96 11.25 1.63 18.68
C ALA A 96 9.84 1.02 18.73
N GLU A 97 9.14 1.17 19.84
CA GLU A 97 7.78 0.67 20.04
C GLU A 97 6.71 1.37 19.17
N LYS A 98 7.03 2.53 18.59
CA LYS A 98 6.17 3.22 17.62
C LYS A 98 6.50 2.87 16.17
N LEU A 99 7.67 2.30 15.92
CA LEU A 99 8.15 1.95 14.59
C LEU A 99 7.55 0.61 14.14
N ILE A 100 6.83 0.64 13.04
CA ILE A 100 6.16 -0.52 12.45
C ILE A 100 6.87 -0.90 11.15
N VAL A 101 7.36 -2.12 11.09
CA VAL A 101 8.14 -2.64 9.95
C VAL A 101 7.20 -2.98 8.78
N GLY A 102 7.51 -2.50 7.58
CA GLY A 102 6.77 -2.82 6.36
C GLY A 102 7.17 -4.17 5.77
N PHE A 103 6.18 -4.97 5.38
CA PHE A 103 6.31 -6.29 4.77
C PHE A 103 5.57 -6.30 3.43
N PRO A 104 6.24 -6.53 2.29
CA PRO A 104 5.58 -6.57 0.99
C PRO A 104 5.01 -7.96 0.69
N ALA A 105 3.75 -8.03 0.29
CA ALA A 105 3.14 -9.24 -0.27
C ALA A 105 3.25 -9.27 -1.82
N TYR A 106 4.32 -8.70 -2.37
CA TYR A 106 4.61 -8.58 -3.80
C TYR A 106 6.10 -8.55 -4.05
N GLY A 107 6.50 -8.70 -5.32
CA GLY A 107 7.88 -8.58 -5.75
C GLY A 107 8.06 -7.65 -6.94
N HIS A 108 9.29 -7.20 -7.15
CA HIS A 108 9.70 -6.47 -8.36
C HIS A 108 10.29 -7.42 -9.39
N THR A 109 9.87 -7.24 -10.64
CA THR A 109 10.25 -8.10 -11.76
C THR A 109 11.11 -7.35 -12.78
N PHE A 110 12.03 -8.09 -13.42
CA PHE A 110 13.05 -7.56 -14.32
C PHE A 110 13.21 -8.45 -15.54
N ILE A 111 13.72 -7.90 -16.63
CA ILE A 111 14.23 -8.65 -17.77
C ILE A 111 15.76 -8.62 -17.75
N LEU A 112 16.38 -9.77 -17.56
CA LEU A 112 17.84 -9.92 -17.63
C LEU A 112 18.34 -9.58 -19.03
N SER A 113 19.43 -8.84 -19.10
CA SER A 113 20.13 -8.60 -20.37
C SER A 113 20.84 -9.86 -20.88
N ASP A 114 21.28 -10.72 -19.97
CA ASP A 114 21.86 -12.05 -20.24
C ASP A 114 21.23 -13.08 -19.27
N PRO A 115 20.44 -14.04 -19.77
CA PRO A 115 19.84 -15.07 -18.95
C PRO A 115 20.82 -15.97 -18.18
N SER A 116 22.08 -16.03 -18.61
CA SER A 116 23.12 -16.80 -17.91
C SER A 116 23.67 -16.07 -16.67
N ASN A 117 23.48 -14.76 -16.60
CA ASN A 117 23.84 -13.93 -15.45
C ASN A 117 22.58 -13.52 -14.69
N HIS A 118 22.20 -14.31 -13.69
CA HIS A 118 20.95 -14.17 -12.93
C HIS A 118 21.19 -13.93 -11.43
N GLY A 119 22.37 -13.52 -11.00
CA GLY A 119 22.65 -13.14 -9.60
C GLY A 119 22.16 -11.72 -9.27
N ILE A 120 22.35 -11.31 -8.01
CA ILE A 120 22.15 -9.93 -7.56
C ILE A 120 23.12 -8.99 -8.30
N GLY A 121 22.64 -7.84 -8.74
CA GLY A 121 23.43 -6.87 -9.50
C GLY A 121 23.58 -7.23 -10.99
N ALA A 122 22.93 -8.28 -11.51
CA ALA A 122 22.95 -8.63 -12.93
C ALA A 122 22.30 -7.52 -13.77
N PRO A 123 22.90 -7.14 -14.92
CA PRO A 123 22.34 -6.13 -15.81
C PRO A 123 20.95 -6.50 -16.32
N THR A 124 20.04 -5.54 -16.36
CA THR A 124 18.67 -5.72 -16.86
C THR A 124 18.37 -4.76 -17.99
N SER A 125 17.45 -5.15 -18.87
CA SER A 125 16.97 -4.33 -20.00
C SER A 125 15.67 -3.59 -19.68
N GLY A 126 15.08 -3.81 -18.50
CA GLY A 126 13.87 -3.14 -18.06
C GLY A 126 13.01 -4.00 -17.13
N PRO A 127 11.78 -3.54 -16.87
CA PRO A 127 10.84 -4.26 -16.02
C PRO A 127 10.34 -5.55 -16.67
N GLY A 128 10.02 -6.54 -15.84
CA GLY A 128 9.35 -7.76 -16.27
C GLY A 128 7.96 -7.50 -16.83
N PRO A 129 7.35 -8.47 -17.54
CA PRO A 129 6.04 -8.34 -18.12
C PRO A 129 4.97 -8.13 -17.03
N ALA A 130 3.87 -7.50 -17.41
CA ALA A 130 2.70 -7.37 -16.54
C ALA A 130 2.14 -8.75 -16.18
N GLY A 131 1.86 -8.96 -14.89
CA GLY A 131 1.17 -10.16 -14.42
C GLY A 131 -0.27 -10.24 -14.94
N PRO A 132 -0.87 -11.43 -14.97
CA PRO A 132 -2.22 -11.65 -15.52
C PRO A 132 -3.32 -10.96 -14.67
N TYR A 133 -3.06 -10.72 -13.39
CA TYR A 133 -4.01 -10.14 -12.44
C TYR A 133 -3.67 -8.70 -12.09
N THR A 134 -2.43 -8.44 -11.64
CA THR A 134 -1.97 -7.09 -11.31
C THR A 134 -1.88 -6.18 -12.52
N ARG A 135 -1.60 -6.73 -13.70
CA ARG A 135 -1.49 -6.02 -14.98
C ARG A 135 -0.51 -4.84 -14.97
N GLN A 136 0.45 -4.88 -14.06
CA GLN A 136 1.49 -3.87 -13.91
C GLN A 136 2.85 -4.46 -14.28
N SER A 137 3.54 -3.83 -15.22
CA SER A 137 4.90 -4.20 -15.60
C SER A 137 5.87 -3.91 -14.44
N GLY A 138 6.80 -4.82 -14.19
CA GLY A 138 7.78 -4.68 -13.11
C GLY A 138 7.26 -5.02 -11.71
N PHE A 139 6.02 -5.51 -11.59
CA PHE A 139 5.37 -5.76 -10.31
C PHE A 139 4.49 -7.02 -10.39
N TRP A 140 4.68 -7.98 -9.46
CA TRP A 140 3.80 -9.14 -9.33
C TRP A 140 3.37 -9.37 -7.89
N ALA A 141 2.07 -9.66 -7.69
CA ALA A 141 1.53 -10.11 -6.42
C ALA A 141 2.12 -11.48 -6.02
N TYR A 142 2.16 -11.79 -4.73
CA TYR A 142 2.69 -13.06 -4.24
C TYR A 142 2.03 -14.28 -4.90
N TYR A 143 0.72 -14.25 -5.13
CA TYR A 143 0.01 -15.35 -5.82
C TYR A 143 0.42 -15.50 -7.30
N GLU A 144 0.83 -14.42 -7.99
CA GLU A 144 1.38 -14.48 -9.34
C GLU A 144 2.78 -15.09 -9.32
N ILE A 145 3.59 -14.75 -8.32
CA ILE A 145 4.92 -15.33 -8.09
C ILE A 145 4.81 -16.84 -7.83
N CYS A 146 3.84 -17.26 -7.01
CA CYS A 146 3.57 -18.68 -6.80
C CYS A 146 3.25 -19.43 -8.11
N THR A 147 2.51 -18.80 -9.01
CA THR A 147 2.23 -19.35 -10.34
C THR A 147 3.49 -19.46 -11.19
N PHE A 148 4.35 -18.46 -11.15
CA PHE A 148 5.64 -18.48 -11.86
C PHE A 148 6.54 -19.60 -11.37
N LEU A 149 6.63 -19.81 -10.05
CA LEU A 149 7.37 -20.93 -9.44
C LEU A 149 6.80 -22.29 -9.85
N LYS A 150 5.48 -22.46 -9.83
CA LYS A 150 4.81 -23.69 -10.28
C LYS A 150 5.07 -23.99 -11.75
N ASN A 151 5.26 -22.96 -12.55
CA ASN A 151 5.57 -23.08 -13.97
C ASN A 151 7.05 -23.36 -14.25
N GLY A 152 7.85 -23.68 -13.24
CA GLY A 152 9.22 -24.14 -13.37
C GLY A 152 10.28 -23.03 -13.31
N ALA A 153 10.00 -21.92 -12.64
CA ALA A 153 11.02 -20.95 -12.27
C ALA A 153 11.92 -21.53 -11.16
N THR A 154 13.19 -21.14 -11.17
CA THR A 154 14.16 -21.53 -10.14
C THR A 154 14.12 -20.50 -9.02
N GLU A 155 13.84 -20.95 -7.80
CA GLU A 155 13.95 -20.14 -6.58
C GLU A 155 15.36 -20.28 -5.99
N VAL A 156 15.96 -19.16 -5.63
CA VAL A 156 17.26 -19.09 -4.96
C VAL A 156 17.11 -18.31 -3.68
N TRP A 157 17.63 -18.84 -2.59
CA TRP A 157 17.69 -18.13 -1.31
C TRP A 157 18.97 -17.28 -1.25
N GLU A 158 18.79 -15.95 -1.13
CA GLU A 158 19.92 -15.04 -0.96
C GLU A 158 20.24 -14.90 0.53
N ALA A 159 21.19 -15.71 0.98
CA ALA A 159 21.51 -15.84 2.40
C ALA A 159 22.03 -14.54 3.06
N PRO A 160 22.84 -13.71 2.42
CA PRO A 160 23.24 -12.42 2.99
C PRO A 160 22.10 -11.46 3.26
N GLU A 161 21.04 -11.50 2.46
CA GLU A 161 19.91 -10.58 2.49
C GLU A 161 18.68 -11.17 3.20
N ASP A 162 18.70 -12.48 3.48
CA ASP A 162 17.61 -13.25 4.11
C ASP A 162 16.27 -13.16 3.35
N VAL A 163 16.32 -13.11 2.03
CA VAL A 163 15.17 -13.10 1.11
C VAL A 163 15.42 -13.99 -0.09
N PRO A 164 14.37 -14.45 -0.81
CA PRO A 164 14.52 -15.21 -2.04
C PRO A 164 14.42 -14.31 -3.27
N TYR A 165 15.10 -14.70 -4.34
CA TYR A 165 14.76 -14.32 -5.70
C TYR A 165 14.38 -15.53 -6.55
N ALA A 166 13.74 -15.31 -7.69
CA ALA A 166 13.45 -16.37 -8.63
C ALA A 166 13.68 -15.92 -10.06
N TYR A 167 14.01 -16.88 -10.94
CA TYR A 167 14.23 -16.60 -12.35
C TYR A 167 13.79 -17.76 -13.25
N LYS A 168 13.44 -17.43 -14.50
CA LYS A 168 13.17 -18.40 -15.55
C LYS A 168 13.44 -17.74 -16.91
N GLY A 169 14.39 -18.30 -17.68
CA GLY A 169 14.84 -17.65 -18.89
C GLY A 169 15.44 -16.28 -18.57
N ASN A 170 14.91 -15.24 -19.19
CA ASN A 170 15.32 -13.86 -18.92
C ASN A 170 14.45 -13.11 -17.91
N GLU A 171 13.41 -13.74 -17.37
CA GLU A 171 12.59 -13.15 -16.33
C GLU A 171 13.22 -13.40 -14.95
N TRP A 172 13.34 -12.35 -14.17
CA TRP A 172 13.90 -12.38 -12.82
C TRP A 172 13.01 -11.58 -11.87
N LEU A 173 12.90 -11.99 -10.62
CA LEU A 173 12.16 -11.23 -9.60
C LEU A 173 12.77 -11.40 -8.20
N GLY A 174 12.81 -10.30 -7.44
CA GLY A 174 13.10 -10.27 -6.01
C GLY A 174 11.80 -10.14 -5.21
N TYR A 175 11.65 -10.91 -4.13
CA TYR A 175 10.39 -10.97 -3.40
C TYR A 175 10.57 -11.50 -1.97
N ASP A 176 9.48 -11.58 -1.24
CA ASP A 176 9.40 -12.23 0.08
C ASP A 176 8.54 -13.48 0.02
N ASN A 177 8.94 -14.52 0.75
CA ASN A 177 8.16 -15.72 0.97
C ASN A 177 7.87 -15.94 2.48
N THR A 178 7.23 -17.05 2.83
CA THR A 178 6.92 -17.37 4.24
C THR A 178 8.18 -17.50 5.11
N LYS A 179 9.30 -17.96 4.55
CA LYS A 179 10.57 -18.05 5.27
C LYS A 179 11.15 -16.68 5.59
N SER A 180 11.21 -15.75 4.62
CA SER A 180 11.72 -14.40 4.85
C SER A 180 10.80 -13.61 5.79
N PHE A 181 9.48 -13.76 5.67
CA PHE A 181 8.52 -13.16 6.60
C PHE A 181 8.76 -13.59 8.03
N LYS A 182 8.99 -14.90 8.25
CA LYS A 182 9.30 -15.42 9.59
C LYS A 182 10.61 -14.84 10.13
N ILE A 183 11.67 -14.81 9.31
CA ILE A 183 12.97 -14.27 9.71
C ILE A 183 12.86 -12.79 10.07
N LYS A 184 12.20 -11.99 9.23
CA LYS A 184 11.96 -10.56 9.50
C LYS A 184 11.09 -10.34 10.75
N ALA A 185 10.08 -11.19 10.99
CA ALA A 185 9.27 -11.12 12.20
C ALA A 185 10.08 -11.44 13.46
N ASP A 186 10.95 -12.45 13.42
CA ASP A 186 11.86 -12.76 14.53
C ASP A 186 12.88 -11.65 14.75
N TRP A 187 13.39 -11.05 13.67
CA TRP A 187 14.28 -9.89 13.72
C TRP A 187 13.62 -8.67 14.36
N LEU A 188 12.39 -8.31 13.96
CA LEU A 188 11.68 -7.16 14.52
C LEU A 188 11.40 -7.32 16.02
N LYS A 189 11.05 -8.53 16.46
CA LYS A 189 10.88 -8.82 17.90
C LYS A 189 12.18 -8.66 18.67
N LYS A 190 13.28 -9.20 18.13
CA LYS A 190 14.62 -9.09 18.74
C LYS A 190 15.07 -7.64 18.90
N ASN A 191 14.67 -6.77 17.97
CA ASN A 191 15.01 -5.33 18.00
C ASN A 191 13.96 -4.48 18.73
N ASN A 192 12.92 -5.08 19.32
CA ASN A 192 11.84 -4.40 20.06
C ASN A 192 11.08 -3.36 19.23
N PHE A 193 10.92 -3.55 17.93
CA PHE A 193 10.06 -2.73 17.11
C PHE A 193 8.59 -2.99 17.43
N GLY A 194 7.74 -1.99 17.23
CA GLY A 194 6.35 -1.99 17.68
C GLY A 194 5.44 -3.00 16.98
N GLY A 195 5.82 -3.49 15.80
CA GLY A 195 5.01 -4.46 15.07
C GLY A 195 5.27 -4.46 13.58
N ALA A 196 4.33 -5.00 12.82
CA ALA A 196 4.43 -5.17 11.38
C ALA A 196 3.23 -4.54 10.64
N MET A 197 3.47 -4.04 9.43
CA MET A 197 2.49 -3.58 8.47
C MET A 197 2.69 -4.34 7.16
N VAL A 198 1.62 -4.76 6.52
CA VAL A 198 1.68 -5.48 5.24
C VAL A 198 1.13 -4.59 4.12
N TRP A 199 1.88 -4.49 3.02
CA TRP A 199 1.40 -3.96 1.75
C TRP A 199 1.41 -5.08 0.71
N ALA A 200 0.24 -5.62 0.25
CA ALA A 200 -1.06 -5.35 0.82
C ALA A 200 -1.83 -6.68 0.95
N ILE A 201 -2.93 -6.68 1.68
CA ILE A 201 -3.67 -7.91 2.01
C ILE A 201 -4.23 -8.62 0.78
N ASP A 202 -4.57 -7.88 -0.26
CA ASP A 202 -5.07 -8.35 -1.55
C ASP A 202 -3.99 -8.90 -2.49
N LEU A 203 -2.71 -8.75 -2.14
CA LEU A 203 -1.57 -9.25 -2.89
C LEU A 203 -1.05 -10.60 -2.37
N ASP A 204 -1.45 -11.01 -1.15
CA ASP A 204 -1.20 -12.36 -0.64
C ASP A 204 -2.18 -13.36 -1.29
N ASP A 205 -1.90 -14.67 -1.23
CA ASP A 205 -2.83 -15.69 -1.72
C ASP A 205 -4.05 -15.84 -0.81
N PHE A 206 -4.96 -14.88 -0.92
CA PHE A 206 -6.16 -14.83 -0.08
C PHE A 206 -7.13 -16.00 -0.32
N THR A 207 -7.08 -16.62 -1.49
CA THR A 207 -7.88 -17.80 -1.81
C THR A 207 -7.24 -19.11 -1.33
N GLY A 208 -5.91 -19.14 -1.22
CA GLY A 208 -5.11 -20.32 -0.92
C GLY A 208 -4.96 -21.29 -2.10
N THR A 209 -5.37 -20.88 -3.30
CA THR A 209 -5.40 -21.75 -4.48
C THR A 209 -4.18 -21.63 -5.39
N PHE A 210 -3.44 -20.54 -5.25
CA PHE A 210 -2.26 -20.27 -6.07
C PHE A 210 -0.97 -20.88 -5.51
N CYS A 211 -0.72 -20.71 -4.22
CA CYS A 211 0.55 -21.11 -3.59
C CYS A 211 0.52 -22.53 -3.00
N ASN A 212 -0.65 -23.14 -2.81
CA ASN A 212 -0.83 -24.39 -2.06
C ASN A 212 -0.33 -24.34 -0.61
N GLN A 213 -0.39 -23.15 0.00
CA GLN A 213 0.08 -22.87 1.37
C GLN A 213 -1.07 -22.49 2.32
N GLY A 214 -2.32 -22.68 1.90
CA GLY A 214 -3.49 -22.20 2.62
C GLY A 214 -3.83 -20.75 2.28
N LYS A 215 -4.86 -20.19 2.92
CA LYS A 215 -5.30 -18.81 2.71
C LYS A 215 -4.38 -17.84 3.43
N PHE A 216 -4.03 -16.75 2.78
CA PHE A 216 -3.17 -15.69 3.31
C PHE A 216 -1.87 -16.23 3.92
N PRO A 217 -1.03 -16.99 3.16
CA PRO A 217 0.12 -17.66 3.72
C PRO A 217 1.16 -16.72 4.34
N LEU A 218 1.42 -15.56 3.71
CA LEU A 218 2.36 -14.58 4.25
C LEU A 218 1.82 -13.93 5.54
N ILE A 219 0.57 -13.47 5.51
CA ILE A 219 -0.07 -12.82 6.66
C ILE A 219 -0.25 -13.81 7.81
N THR A 220 -0.62 -15.06 7.52
CA THR A 220 -0.72 -16.12 8.53
C THR A 220 0.64 -16.40 9.18
N THR A 221 1.69 -16.53 8.38
CA THR A 221 3.06 -16.70 8.88
C THR A 221 3.48 -15.54 9.79
N LEU A 222 3.19 -14.31 9.38
CA LEU A 222 3.52 -13.12 10.17
C LEU A 222 2.76 -13.09 11.50
N LYS A 223 1.44 -13.38 11.47
CA LYS A 223 0.59 -13.48 12.65
C LYS A 223 1.13 -14.51 13.63
N ASP A 224 1.47 -15.71 13.16
CA ASP A 224 1.97 -16.80 13.99
C ASP A 224 3.35 -16.46 14.56
N ALA A 225 4.26 -15.90 13.75
CA ALA A 225 5.59 -15.50 14.18
C ALA A 225 5.57 -14.39 15.24
N LEU A 226 4.58 -13.50 15.17
CA LEU A 226 4.38 -12.44 16.17
C LEU A 226 3.63 -12.94 17.43
N GLY A 227 3.15 -14.18 17.43
CA GLY A 227 2.39 -14.73 18.55
C GLY A 227 1.00 -14.08 18.73
N LEU A 228 0.45 -13.52 17.66
CA LEU A 228 -0.87 -12.89 17.68
C LEU A 228 -1.93 -14.01 17.63
N GLN A 229 -2.56 -14.27 18.77
CA GLN A 229 -3.72 -15.15 18.81
C GLN A 229 -4.89 -14.50 18.06
N SER A 230 -5.72 -15.30 17.38
CA SER A 230 -7.01 -14.85 16.91
C SER A 230 -7.77 -14.36 18.12
N ALA A 231 -7.80 -13.03 18.33
CA ALA A 231 -8.89 -12.49 19.11
C ALA A 231 -10.14 -13.08 18.48
N SER A 232 -11.01 -13.71 19.25
CA SER A 232 -12.34 -14.04 18.78
C SER A 232 -12.98 -12.69 18.47
N CYS A 233 -12.82 -12.20 17.23
CA CYS A 233 -13.62 -11.12 16.72
C CYS A 233 -15.05 -11.66 16.76
N LYS A 234 -15.72 -11.44 17.88
CA LYS A 234 -17.17 -11.46 17.86
C LYS A 234 -17.51 -10.37 16.86
N ALA A 235 -17.96 -10.79 15.67
CA ALA A 235 -18.58 -9.86 14.74
C ALA A 235 -19.52 -8.97 15.56
N PRO A 236 -19.53 -7.64 15.34
CA PRO A 236 -20.50 -6.78 16.01
C PRO A 236 -21.85 -7.45 15.89
N ALA A 237 -22.55 -7.64 16.98
CA ALA A 237 -23.79 -8.43 17.04
C ALA A 237 -24.93 -7.78 16.25
N GLN A 238 -24.69 -6.60 15.64
CA GLN A 238 -25.65 -5.92 14.76
C GLN A 238 -24.90 -5.19 13.63
N PRO A 239 -25.44 -5.19 12.41
CA PRO A 239 -25.04 -4.23 11.39
C PRO A 239 -25.16 -2.84 11.97
N ILE A 240 -24.17 -1.98 11.74
CA ILE A 240 -24.29 -0.56 12.07
C ILE A 240 -25.54 -0.07 11.33
N ALA A 241 -26.58 0.32 12.08
CA ALA A 241 -27.79 0.85 11.49
C ALA A 241 -27.40 2.02 10.58
N PRO A 242 -27.99 2.14 9.38
CA PRO A 242 -27.77 3.31 8.53
C PRO A 242 -28.02 4.56 9.36
N ILE A 243 -27.14 5.55 9.24
CA ILE A 243 -27.34 6.85 9.88
C ILE A 243 -28.61 7.42 9.26
N THR A 244 -29.74 7.30 9.97
CA THR A 244 -30.96 7.99 9.61
C THR A 244 -30.70 9.47 9.87
N GLU A 245 -30.66 10.26 8.80
CA GLU A 245 -30.64 11.72 8.91
C GLU A 245 -31.81 12.18 9.80
N ALA A 246 -31.50 13.03 10.75
CA ALA A 246 -32.51 13.66 11.57
C ALA A 246 -33.49 14.46 10.67
N PRO A 247 -34.80 14.44 10.92
CA PRO A 247 -35.77 15.11 10.06
C PRO A 247 -35.47 16.62 10.03
N SER A 248 -35.08 17.14 8.88
CA SER A 248 -34.97 18.57 8.63
C SER A 248 -36.35 19.19 8.72
N LYS A 249 -36.58 20.11 9.69
CA LYS A 249 -37.77 20.93 9.78
C LYS A 249 -37.88 21.78 8.51
N GLY A 250 -38.90 21.52 7.75
CA GLY A 250 -39.24 22.30 6.56
C GLY A 250 -39.57 23.75 6.88
N SER A 251 -39.14 24.64 6.01
CA SER A 251 -39.78 25.95 5.80
C SER A 251 -39.83 26.19 4.31
N GLY A 252 -41.04 26.46 3.89
CA GLY A 252 -41.48 26.40 2.52
C GLY A 252 -41.22 27.59 1.62
N SER A 253 -41.69 27.34 0.42
CA SER A 253 -42.22 28.24 -0.64
C SER A 253 -41.25 29.10 -1.45
N GLY A 254 -41.39 28.94 -2.75
CA GLY A 254 -41.13 30.01 -3.71
C GLY A 254 -40.84 29.51 -5.12
N SER A 255 -41.85 29.52 -5.94
CA SER A 255 -41.93 29.29 -7.39
C SER A 255 -40.95 30.09 -8.25
N GLY A 256 -40.65 29.59 -9.49
CA GLY A 256 -40.25 30.45 -10.59
C GLY A 256 -39.44 29.75 -11.70
N SER A 257 -40.09 29.28 -12.67
CA SER A 257 -40.04 29.21 -14.11
C SER A 257 -38.73 29.48 -14.90
N SER A 258 -38.46 28.53 -15.81
CA SER A 258 -38.27 28.67 -17.28
C SER A 258 -36.96 29.13 -17.89
N GLY A 259 -36.54 28.36 -18.90
CA GLY A 259 -35.88 28.79 -20.14
C GLY A 259 -34.40 28.43 -20.25
N GLY A 260 -34.01 27.46 -21.05
CA GLY A 260 -33.91 27.47 -22.49
C GLY A 260 -32.46 27.57 -22.95
N SER A 261 -32.02 26.59 -23.75
CA SER A 261 -31.08 26.68 -24.88
C SER A 261 -29.56 26.58 -24.71
N SER A 262 -29.10 25.45 -25.17
CA SER A 262 -28.03 25.18 -26.19
C SER A 262 -26.77 26.06 -26.24
N GLY A 263 -25.59 25.38 -26.33
CA GLY A 263 -24.40 25.95 -26.93
C GLY A 263 -23.11 25.24 -26.57
N SER A 264 -22.52 24.70 -27.59
CA SER A 264 -21.27 23.94 -27.67
C SER A 264 -20.03 24.64 -27.20
N SER A 265 -19.04 23.78 -26.93
CA SER A 265 -17.60 23.87 -27.22
C SER A 265 -16.64 24.50 -26.25
N SER A 266 -15.62 23.66 -26.02
CA SER A 266 -14.16 23.94 -25.87
C SER A 266 -13.64 24.75 -24.72
N GLY A 267 -12.78 24.03 -23.93
CA GLY A 267 -11.45 24.47 -23.51
C GLY A 267 -11.34 25.58 -22.49
N GLY A 268 -10.81 25.27 -21.32
CA GLY A 268 -10.20 26.28 -20.46
C GLY A 268 -10.38 26.07 -18.99
N SER A 269 -9.29 26.06 -18.31
CA SER A 269 -8.95 26.10 -16.88
C SER A 269 -9.99 26.48 -15.81
N PRO A 270 -9.72 26.13 -14.53
CA PRO A 270 -10.72 25.87 -13.51
C PRO A 270 -11.31 27.15 -12.92
N SER A 271 -12.56 27.39 -13.11
CA SER A 271 -13.35 28.28 -12.27
C SER A 271 -14.54 27.49 -11.70
N GLY A 272 -14.69 27.54 -10.38
CA GLY A 272 -15.57 26.72 -9.55
C GLY A 272 -17.04 26.82 -9.89
N SER A 273 -17.52 26.04 -10.83
CA SER A 273 -18.91 25.66 -11.01
C SER A 273 -19.01 24.26 -11.63
N GLY A 274 -18.40 23.27 -10.92
CA GLY A 274 -18.44 21.87 -11.34
C GLY A 274 -19.59 21.12 -10.69
N PHE A 275 -19.74 19.84 -11.08
CA PHE A 275 -20.73 18.90 -10.55
C PHE A 275 -20.85 18.93 -9.02
N CYS A 276 -19.75 19.18 -8.30
CA CYS A 276 -19.65 19.14 -6.84
C CYS A 276 -19.98 20.49 -6.13
N ALA A 277 -20.24 21.58 -6.83
CA ALA A 277 -20.35 22.92 -6.24
C ALA A 277 -21.40 23.03 -5.11
N ASN A 278 -22.45 22.19 -5.13
CA ASN A 278 -23.50 22.17 -4.11
C ASN A 278 -23.74 20.76 -3.55
N ARG A 279 -22.70 19.91 -3.56
CA ARG A 279 -22.76 18.54 -3.06
C ARG A 279 -21.83 18.35 -1.87
N ALA A 280 -22.21 17.48 -0.96
CA ALA A 280 -21.32 17.06 0.11
C ALA A 280 -20.05 16.39 -0.44
N SER A 281 -18.97 16.42 0.33
CA SER A 281 -17.76 15.67 0.00
C SER A 281 -18.09 14.17 -0.05
N GLY A 282 -17.64 13.49 -1.10
CA GLY A 282 -17.96 12.07 -1.35
C GLY A 282 -17.75 11.65 -2.81
N LEU A 283 -17.99 10.37 -3.10
CA LEU A 283 -17.88 9.80 -4.42
C LEU A 283 -19.26 9.68 -5.09
N TYR A 284 -19.36 10.10 -6.34
CA TYR A 284 -20.62 10.13 -7.09
C TYR A 284 -20.41 9.54 -8.49
N PRO A 285 -21.36 8.74 -9.00
CA PRO A 285 -21.25 8.19 -10.36
C PRO A 285 -21.26 9.30 -11.41
N ASP A 286 -20.49 9.14 -12.48
CA ASP A 286 -20.61 9.97 -13.67
C ASP A 286 -21.87 9.50 -14.43
N PRO A 287 -22.84 10.39 -14.72
CA PRO A 287 -24.07 10.01 -15.41
C PRO A 287 -23.86 9.60 -16.88
N THR A 288 -22.69 9.93 -17.45
CA THR A 288 -22.37 9.72 -18.86
C THR A 288 -21.38 8.59 -19.12
N ASP A 289 -20.57 8.26 -18.12
CA ASP A 289 -19.55 7.20 -18.19
C ASP A 289 -19.60 6.31 -16.95
N LYS A 290 -20.06 5.08 -17.13
CA LYS A 290 -20.15 4.08 -16.06
C LYS A 290 -18.80 3.70 -15.44
N ASN A 291 -17.70 3.94 -16.15
CA ASN A 291 -16.35 3.66 -15.70
C ASN A 291 -15.71 4.87 -14.99
N ALA A 292 -16.40 6.01 -14.95
CA ALA A 292 -15.95 7.24 -14.31
C ALA A 292 -16.82 7.59 -13.10
N PHE A 293 -16.21 8.34 -12.17
CA PHE A 293 -16.90 8.88 -11.01
C PHE A 293 -16.31 10.22 -10.59
N TYR A 294 -17.11 11.03 -9.93
CA TYR A 294 -16.68 12.31 -9.38
C TYR A 294 -16.33 12.16 -7.91
N ASN A 295 -15.12 12.59 -7.55
CA ASN A 295 -14.71 12.77 -6.17
C ASN A 295 -14.91 14.24 -5.80
N CYS A 296 -15.91 14.51 -4.97
CA CYS A 296 -16.22 15.84 -4.47
C CYS A 296 -15.48 16.12 -3.18
N VAL A 297 -14.66 17.16 -3.17
CA VAL A 297 -13.94 17.60 -1.96
C VAL A 297 -14.13 19.11 -1.82
N ASN A 298 -14.80 19.55 -0.76
CA ASN A 298 -15.05 20.97 -0.47
C ASN A 298 -15.63 21.75 -1.67
N GLY A 299 -16.58 21.14 -2.39
CA GLY A 299 -17.22 21.76 -3.56
C GLY A 299 -16.40 21.70 -4.87
N GLN A 300 -15.20 21.16 -4.84
CA GLN A 300 -14.38 20.93 -6.04
C GLN A 300 -14.65 19.54 -6.62
N THR A 301 -14.65 19.45 -7.95
CA THR A 301 -14.92 18.22 -8.70
C THR A 301 -13.61 17.64 -9.24
N PHE A 302 -13.31 16.39 -8.86
CA PHE A 302 -12.23 15.61 -9.43
C PHE A 302 -12.81 14.39 -10.15
N THR A 303 -12.63 14.33 -11.47
CA THR A 303 -13.06 13.17 -12.25
C THR A 303 -12.02 12.05 -12.11
N GLN A 304 -12.45 10.87 -11.72
CA GLN A 304 -11.64 9.65 -11.61
C GLN A 304 -12.27 8.53 -12.44
N HIS A 305 -11.46 7.55 -12.82
CA HIS A 305 -11.92 6.40 -13.60
C HIS A 305 -11.61 5.12 -12.85
N CYS A 306 -12.53 4.18 -12.93
CA CYS A 306 -12.30 2.81 -12.53
C CYS A 306 -11.25 2.15 -13.43
N GLN A 307 -10.55 1.16 -12.92
CA GLN A 307 -9.65 0.36 -13.75
C GLN A 307 -10.41 -0.34 -14.88
N ALA A 308 -9.70 -0.65 -15.96
CA ALA A 308 -10.28 -1.23 -17.15
C ALA A 308 -11.13 -2.48 -16.83
N GLY A 309 -12.39 -2.48 -17.25
CA GLY A 309 -13.34 -3.57 -17.02
C GLY A 309 -14.19 -3.45 -15.76
N LEU A 310 -13.95 -2.42 -14.90
CA LEU A 310 -14.78 -2.14 -13.73
C LEU A 310 -15.71 -0.96 -13.99
N VAL A 311 -16.88 -0.97 -13.34
CA VAL A 311 -17.83 0.14 -13.31
C VAL A 311 -17.93 0.71 -11.91
N PHE A 312 -18.26 1.99 -11.79
CA PHE A 312 -18.45 2.59 -10.47
C PHE A 312 -19.81 2.21 -9.91
N ASP A 313 -19.81 1.57 -8.74
CA ASP A 313 -21.00 1.17 -7.99
C ASP A 313 -21.23 2.14 -6.83
N ALA A 314 -22.31 2.93 -6.95
CA ALA A 314 -22.68 3.92 -5.95
C ALA A 314 -23.11 3.30 -4.61
N SER A 315 -23.52 2.03 -4.59
CA SER A 315 -23.99 1.36 -3.37
C SER A 315 -22.84 1.07 -2.39
N CYS A 316 -21.64 0.79 -2.93
CA CYS A 316 -20.43 0.61 -2.13
C CYS A 316 -19.47 1.80 -2.20
N SER A 317 -19.76 2.80 -3.05
CA SER A 317 -18.81 3.88 -3.38
C SER A 317 -17.46 3.35 -3.87
N CYS A 318 -17.48 2.28 -4.64
CA CYS A 318 -16.30 1.58 -5.12
C CYS A 318 -16.41 1.19 -6.59
N CYS A 319 -15.26 0.85 -7.22
CA CYS A 319 -15.26 0.24 -8.55
C CYS A 319 -15.50 -1.27 -8.41
N ASN A 320 -16.52 -1.80 -9.12
CA ASN A 320 -16.96 -3.18 -9.06
C ASN A 320 -17.20 -3.76 -10.47
N TRP A 321 -17.38 -5.09 -10.58
CA TRP A 321 -17.64 -5.82 -11.86
C TRP A 321 -19.05 -5.62 -12.38
#